data_4e646e0c61d4a98ebc25f4c1bf0a5e6b
#
_entry.id   4e646e0c61d4a98ebc25f4c1bf0a5e6b
#
_cell.length_a   1.000
_cell.length_b   1.000
_cell.length_c   1.000
_cell.angle_alpha   90.00
_cell.angle_beta   90.00
_cell.angle_gamma   90.00
#
_symmetry.space_group_name_H-M   'P 1'
#
loop_
_entity.id
_entity.type
_entity.pdbx_description
1 polymer ?
#
loop_
_entity_poly.entity_id
_entity_poly.type
_entity_poly.pdbx_seq_one_letter_code
_entity_poly.pdbx_strand_id
1 'polypeptide(L)'
;ALKQGVIDGLDHTLTVCSLTKKFEDAKYFTELNYAQGLFIWIFSKAWFKTLPADLQKTFVQTVHDVCADLRKQAKGQEQEEIAKAKAGGVTFFTLPEADMASLRKMSNPVFYKYSKEINQLYPSDTYKPQDYLKEVQDLMGYKQ
;
A
#
# COMPACT_ATOMS: atom_id res chain seq x y z
N ALA A 1 -7.77 -3.89 21.57
CA ALA A 1 -6.61 -3.18 22.13
C ALA A 1 -6.86 -1.68 22.15
N LEU A 2 -7.15 -1.00 21.01
CA LEU A 2 -7.42 0.45 20.95
C LEU A 2 -8.60 0.86 21.84
N LYS A 3 -9.77 0.23 21.65
CA LYS A 3 -10.97 0.46 22.46
C LYS A 3 -10.78 0.23 23.98
N GLN A 4 -9.82 -0.61 24.34
CA GLN A 4 -9.51 -0.95 25.74
C GLN A 4 -8.38 -0.07 26.32
N GLY A 5 -7.84 0.88 25.55
CA GLY A 5 -6.74 1.73 25.98
C GLY A 5 -5.40 1.01 26.17
N VAL A 6 -5.24 -0.18 25.57
CA VAL A 6 -3.97 -0.93 25.60
C VAL A 6 -2.95 -0.33 24.64
N ILE A 7 -3.44 0.27 23.55
CA ILE A 7 -2.65 1.06 22.58
C ILE A 7 -3.35 2.39 22.34
N ASP A 8 -2.56 3.44 22.07
CA ASP A 8 -3.06 4.80 21.84
C ASP A 8 -3.30 5.11 20.36
N GLY A 9 -2.76 4.31 19.47
CA GLY A 9 -2.89 4.50 18.04
C GLY A 9 -2.55 3.24 17.25
N LEU A 10 -2.82 3.30 15.97
CA LEU A 10 -2.49 2.24 15.01
C LEU A 10 -2.14 2.84 13.66
N ASP A 11 -1.44 2.07 12.86
CA ASP A 11 -1.12 2.39 11.47
C ASP A 11 -1.85 1.44 10.53
N HIS A 12 -2.66 2.00 9.62
CA HIS A 12 -3.31 1.23 8.56
C HIS A 12 -3.85 2.13 7.45
N THR A 13 -4.21 1.50 6.32
CA THR A 13 -4.89 2.22 5.22
C THR A 13 -6.29 2.68 5.63
N LEU A 14 -6.73 3.80 5.07
CA LEU A 14 -8.07 4.38 5.30
C LEU A 14 -9.18 3.34 5.13
N THR A 15 -9.15 2.60 4.02
CA THR A 15 -10.18 1.60 3.70
C THR A 15 -10.27 0.51 4.76
N VAL A 16 -9.13 0.02 5.25
CA VAL A 16 -9.14 -0.99 6.32
C VAL A 16 -9.61 -0.40 7.65
N CYS A 17 -9.22 0.83 7.98
CA CYS A 17 -9.74 1.51 9.17
C CYS A 17 -11.27 1.63 9.14
N SER A 18 -11.83 1.96 7.97
CA SER A 18 -13.29 2.04 7.77
C SER A 18 -13.95 0.68 7.87
N LEU A 19 -13.51 -0.31 7.09
CA LEU A 19 -14.08 -1.66 7.06
C LEU A 19 -14.03 -2.37 8.42
N THR A 20 -12.97 -2.14 9.19
CA THR A 20 -12.79 -2.75 10.52
C THR A 20 -13.27 -1.86 11.67
N LYS A 21 -14.01 -0.80 11.35
CA LYS A 21 -14.64 0.12 12.31
C LYS A 21 -13.66 0.79 13.28
N LYS A 22 -12.40 1.00 12.87
CA LYS A 22 -11.39 1.65 13.73
C LYS A 22 -11.76 3.10 14.04
N PHE A 23 -12.50 3.76 13.16
CA PHE A 23 -12.99 5.11 13.33
C PHE A 23 -14.08 5.29 14.40
N GLU A 24 -14.62 4.20 14.94
CA GLU A 24 -15.48 4.27 16.13
C GLU A 24 -14.68 4.66 17.38
N ASP A 25 -13.43 4.17 17.47
CA ASP A 25 -12.57 4.34 18.64
C ASP A 25 -11.45 5.39 18.40
N ALA A 26 -10.98 5.59 17.14
CA ALA A 26 -9.95 6.56 16.76
C ALA A 26 -10.58 7.71 15.96
N LYS A 27 -10.57 8.91 16.52
CA LYS A 27 -11.18 10.11 15.89
C LYS A 27 -10.19 11.03 15.18
N TYR A 28 -8.91 10.67 15.14
CA TYR A 28 -7.87 11.44 14.46
C TYR A 28 -7.17 10.54 13.45
N PHE A 29 -7.05 11.01 12.22
CA PHE A 29 -6.40 10.30 11.13
C PHE A 29 -5.38 11.21 10.45
N THR A 30 -4.12 10.80 10.43
CA THR A 30 -3.06 11.54 9.76
C THR A 30 -2.68 10.83 8.47
N GLU A 31 -2.82 11.52 7.33
CA GLU A 31 -2.45 11.01 6.01
C GLU A 31 -0.94 11.16 5.81
N LEU A 32 -0.22 10.05 5.86
CA LEU A 32 1.23 10.02 5.65
C LEU A 32 1.62 9.66 4.21
N ASN A 33 0.78 8.92 3.50
CA ASN A 33 1.02 8.48 2.11
C ASN A 33 2.41 7.85 1.89
N TYR A 34 2.93 7.13 2.90
CA TYR A 34 4.27 6.59 2.91
C TYR A 34 4.40 5.23 2.23
N ALA A 35 3.30 4.56 1.97
CA ALA A 35 3.26 3.25 1.33
C ALA A 35 2.06 3.10 0.41
N GLN A 36 2.23 2.34 -0.65
CA GLN A 36 1.14 1.92 -1.54
C GLN A 36 0.66 0.54 -1.14
N GLY A 37 -0.63 0.39 -0.85
CA GLY A 37 -1.26 -0.91 -0.68
C GLY A 37 -1.41 -1.61 -2.04
N LEU A 38 -0.63 -2.65 -2.27
CA LEU A 38 -0.73 -3.46 -3.48
C LEU A 38 -1.43 -4.78 -3.18
N PHE A 39 -2.44 -5.12 -3.97
CA PHE A 39 -3.02 -6.45 -3.99
C PHE A 39 -2.43 -7.22 -5.16
N ILE A 40 -1.79 -8.36 -4.86
CA ILE A 40 -1.10 -9.20 -5.84
C ILE A 40 -1.83 -10.53 -5.95
N TRP A 41 -2.19 -10.89 -7.18
CA TRP A 41 -2.72 -12.22 -7.47
C TRP A 41 -1.56 -13.20 -7.61
N ILE A 42 -1.55 -14.24 -6.77
CA ILE A 42 -0.53 -15.28 -6.80
C ILE A 42 -1.22 -16.63 -6.98
N PHE A 43 -0.74 -17.41 -7.93
CA PHE A 43 -1.21 -18.77 -8.16
C PHE A 43 -0.06 -19.69 -8.58
N SER A 44 -0.22 -20.98 -8.32
CA SER A 44 0.81 -21.98 -8.64
C SER A 44 0.97 -22.12 -10.16
N LYS A 45 2.20 -21.93 -10.65
CA LYS A 45 2.53 -22.17 -12.06
C LYS A 45 2.29 -23.61 -12.48
N ALA A 46 2.54 -24.59 -11.57
CA ALA A 46 2.29 -25.99 -11.83
C ALA A 46 0.80 -26.26 -12.03
N TRP A 47 -0.04 -25.73 -11.11
CA TRP A 47 -1.49 -25.81 -11.26
C TRP A 47 -1.99 -25.14 -12.55
N PHE A 48 -1.53 -23.91 -12.83
CA PHE A 48 -1.97 -23.18 -14.02
C PHE A 48 -1.70 -23.95 -15.32
N LYS A 49 -0.57 -24.67 -15.39
CA LYS A 49 -0.23 -25.51 -16.54
C LYS A 49 -1.12 -26.74 -16.70
N THR A 50 -1.86 -27.16 -15.67
CA THR A 50 -2.83 -28.28 -15.77
C THR A 50 -4.13 -27.86 -16.42
N LEU A 51 -4.41 -26.56 -16.53
CA LEU A 51 -5.61 -26.06 -17.16
C LEU A 51 -5.54 -26.23 -18.69
N PRO A 52 -6.64 -26.53 -19.38
CA PRO A 52 -6.77 -26.39 -20.82
C PRO A 52 -6.40 -24.99 -21.31
N ALA A 53 -5.89 -24.86 -22.53
CA ALA A 53 -5.37 -23.61 -23.06
C ALA A 53 -6.40 -22.46 -23.11
N ASP A 54 -7.65 -22.80 -23.41
CA ASP A 54 -8.77 -21.86 -23.40
C ASP A 54 -9.07 -21.35 -21.99
N LEU A 55 -9.01 -22.21 -20.97
CA LEU A 55 -9.19 -21.82 -19.58
C LEU A 55 -8.01 -21.00 -19.06
N GLN A 56 -6.77 -21.31 -19.47
CA GLN A 56 -5.61 -20.47 -19.15
C GLN A 56 -5.80 -19.05 -19.66
N LYS A 57 -6.23 -18.89 -20.91
CA LYS A 57 -6.50 -17.59 -21.52
C LYS A 57 -7.62 -16.85 -20.80
N THR A 58 -8.74 -17.53 -20.56
CA THR A 58 -9.89 -16.95 -19.86
C THR A 58 -9.51 -16.50 -18.44
N PHE A 59 -8.76 -17.33 -17.72
CA PHE A 59 -8.30 -17.01 -16.36
C PHE A 59 -7.46 -15.72 -16.33
N VAL A 60 -6.45 -15.61 -17.21
CA VAL A 60 -5.60 -14.43 -17.29
C VAL A 60 -6.41 -13.20 -17.67
N GLN A 61 -7.28 -13.31 -18.66
CA GLN A 61 -8.12 -12.19 -19.09
C GLN A 61 -9.04 -11.72 -17.95
N THR A 62 -9.70 -12.65 -17.26
CA THR A 62 -10.58 -12.32 -16.13
C THR A 62 -9.83 -11.59 -15.01
N VAL A 63 -8.61 -12.04 -14.67
CA VAL A 63 -7.78 -11.34 -13.66
C VAL A 63 -7.47 -9.92 -14.12
N HIS A 64 -7.10 -9.72 -15.40
CA HIS A 64 -6.84 -8.39 -15.93
C HIS A 64 -8.07 -7.49 -15.87
N ASP A 65 -9.23 -7.99 -16.26
CA ASP A 65 -10.49 -7.24 -16.27
C ASP A 65 -10.90 -6.83 -14.86
N VAL A 66 -10.85 -7.77 -13.90
CA VAL A 66 -11.14 -7.50 -12.49
C VAL A 66 -10.16 -6.46 -11.92
N CYS A 67 -8.86 -6.58 -12.22
CA CYS A 67 -7.89 -5.58 -11.78
C CYS A 67 -8.16 -4.19 -12.37
N ALA A 68 -8.58 -4.13 -13.63
CA ALA A 68 -8.94 -2.86 -14.28
C ALA A 68 -10.16 -2.21 -13.62
N ASP A 69 -11.18 -3.01 -13.32
CA ASP A 69 -12.39 -2.52 -12.65
C ASP A 69 -12.12 -2.08 -11.21
N LEU A 70 -11.34 -2.83 -10.44
CA LEU A 70 -10.94 -2.44 -9.09
C LEU A 70 -10.18 -1.12 -9.08
N ARG A 71 -9.28 -0.88 -10.05
CA ARG A 71 -8.57 0.42 -10.16
C ARG A 71 -9.52 1.59 -10.43
N LYS A 72 -10.55 1.38 -11.25
CA LYS A 72 -11.57 2.42 -11.52
C LYS A 72 -12.38 2.75 -10.27
N GLN A 73 -12.74 1.72 -9.48
CA GLN A 73 -13.56 1.88 -8.28
C GLN A 73 -12.77 2.47 -7.10
N ALA A 74 -11.47 2.15 -6.99
CA ALA A 74 -10.67 2.48 -5.82
C ALA A 74 -10.69 3.98 -5.45
N LYS A 75 -10.55 4.87 -6.45
CA LYS A 75 -10.57 6.32 -6.21
C LYS A 75 -11.93 6.81 -5.70
N GLY A 76 -13.02 6.30 -6.25
CA GLY A 76 -14.37 6.65 -5.82
C GLY A 76 -14.65 6.17 -4.40
N GLN A 77 -14.29 4.94 -4.10
CA GLN A 77 -14.45 4.36 -2.77
C GLN A 77 -13.65 5.11 -1.70
N GLU A 78 -12.43 5.52 -2.00
CA GLU A 78 -11.61 6.29 -1.06
C GLU A 78 -12.29 7.61 -0.67
N GLN A 79 -12.80 8.35 -1.64
CA GLN A 79 -13.52 9.61 -1.39
C GLN A 79 -14.79 9.40 -0.56
N GLU A 80 -15.54 8.35 -0.85
CA GLU A 80 -16.72 7.99 -0.07
C GLU A 80 -16.37 7.62 1.38
N GLU A 81 -15.30 6.85 1.59
CA GLU A 81 -14.87 6.47 2.93
C GLU A 81 -14.35 7.67 3.74
N ILE A 82 -13.64 8.62 3.11
CA ILE A 82 -13.27 9.90 3.73
C ILE A 82 -14.51 10.67 4.16
N ALA A 83 -15.51 10.78 3.27
CA ALA A 83 -16.74 11.50 3.57
C ALA A 83 -17.51 10.84 4.74
N LYS A 84 -17.64 9.52 4.74
CA LYS A 84 -18.27 8.77 5.83
C LYS A 84 -17.53 8.94 7.16
N ALA A 85 -16.19 8.85 7.14
CA ALA A 85 -15.39 9.01 8.33
C ALA A 85 -15.52 10.43 8.92
N LYS A 86 -15.48 11.47 8.07
CA LYS A 86 -15.70 12.86 8.49
C LYS A 86 -17.10 13.06 9.08
N ALA A 87 -18.13 12.51 8.44
CA ALA A 87 -19.50 12.55 8.98
C ALA A 87 -19.62 11.82 10.34
N GLY A 88 -18.80 10.80 10.57
CA GLY A 88 -18.66 10.08 11.84
C GLY A 88 -17.80 10.79 12.90
N GLY A 89 -17.37 12.03 12.63
CA GLY A 89 -16.60 12.86 13.56
C GLY A 89 -15.08 12.60 13.54
N VAL A 90 -14.55 11.96 12.48
CA VAL A 90 -13.12 11.79 12.32
C VAL A 90 -12.48 13.07 11.75
N THR A 91 -11.45 13.55 12.42
CA THR A 91 -10.64 14.68 11.95
C THR A 91 -9.42 14.18 11.17
N PHE A 92 -9.26 14.69 9.96
CA PHE A 92 -8.14 14.36 9.08
C PHE A 92 -7.06 15.41 9.15
N PHE A 93 -5.82 14.96 9.23
CA PHE A 93 -4.62 15.81 9.22
C PHE A 93 -3.72 15.42 8.06
N THR A 94 -3.09 16.41 7.48
CA THR A 94 -2.00 16.25 6.51
C THR A 94 -0.77 16.92 7.09
N LEU A 95 0.38 16.25 7.05
CA LEU A 95 1.61 16.83 7.53
C LEU A 95 2.14 17.90 6.56
N PRO A 96 2.77 18.96 7.07
CA PRO A 96 3.53 19.90 6.26
C PRO A 96 4.63 19.18 5.48
N GLU A 97 4.95 19.66 4.27
CA GLU A 97 5.97 19.01 3.42
C GLU A 97 7.35 18.95 4.09
N ALA A 98 7.70 19.93 4.90
CA ALA A 98 8.96 19.92 5.68
C ALA A 98 9.05 18.73 6.64
N ASP A 99 7.92 18.40 7.31
CA ASP A 99 7.84 17.26 8.22
C ASP A 99 7.87 15.94 7.44
N MET A 100 7.16 15.88 6.32
CA MET A 100 7.20 14.72 5.41
C MET A 100 8.61 14.48 4.87
N ALA A 101 9.34 15.53 4.46
CA ALA A 101 10.72 15.42 4.01
C ALA A 101 11.64 14.91 5.11
N SER A 102 11.44 15.38 6.36
CA SER A 102 12.16 14.89 7.53
C SER A 102 11.92 13.41 7.78
N LEU A 103 10.66 12.95 7.73
CA LEU A 103 10.30 11.53 7.89
C LEU A 103 10.94 10.67 6.80
N ARG A 104 10.89 11.11 5.54
CA ARG A 104 11.55 10.40 4.41
C ARG A 104 13.06 10.26 4.65
N LYS A 105 13.73 11.34 5.07
CA LYS A 105 15.15 11.32 5.40
C LYS A 105 15.48 10.34 6.54
N MET A 106 14.63 10.27 7.56
CA MET A 106 14.81 9.34 8.67
C MET A 106 14.57 7.88 8.26
N SER A 107 13.68 7.60 7.28
CA SER A 107 13.37 6.25 6.81
C SER A 107 14.40 5.69 5.81
N ASN A 108 15.13 6.54 5.08
CA ASN A 108 16.10 6.10 4.08
C ASN A 108 17.13 5.07 4.59
N PRO A 109 17.76 5.22 5.77
CA PRO A 109 18.70 4.22 6.27
C PRO A 109 18.08 2.84 6.50
N VAL A 110 16.82 2.80 6.91
CA VAL A 110 16.06 1.56 7.11
C VAL A 110 15.87 0.85 5.76
N PHE A 111 15.47 1.61 4.76
CA PHE A 111 15.30 1.07 3.40
C PHE A 111 16.60 0.47 2.86
N TYR A 112 17.72 1.19 2.93
CA TYR A 112 19.01 0.71 2.44
C TYR A 112 19.49 -0.54 3.18
N LYS A 113 19.28 -0.61 4.48
CA LYS A 113 19.59 -1.80 5.29
C LYS A 113 18.86 -3.03 4.76
N TYR A 114 17.53 -2.95 4.63
CA TYR A 114 16.71 -4.08 4.19
C TYR A 114 16.91 -4.42 2.71
N SER A 115 17.16 -3.44 1.85
CA SER A 115 17.51 -3.68 0.45
C SER A 115 18.79 -4.52 0.32
N LYS A 116 19.78 -4.26 1.18
CA LYS A 116 21.01 -5.04 1.21
C LYS A 116 20.76 -6.48 1.70
N GLU A 117 19.96 -6.65 2.74
CA GLU A 117 19.58 -7.96 3.27
C GLU A 117 18.79 -8.77 2.22
N ILE A 118 17.83 -8.16 1.53
CA ILE A 118 17.07 -8.81 0.45
C ILE A 118 17.99 -9.26 -0.69
N ASN A 119 18.95 -8.43 -1.10
CA ASN A 119 19.94 -8.80 -2.12
C ASN A 119 20.81 -10.00 -1.71
N GLN A 120 21.13 -10.12 -0.43
CA GLN A 120 21.90 -11.26 0.06
C GLN A 120 21.08 -12.55 0.07
N LEU A 121 19.79 -12.46 0.43
CA LEU A 121 18.88 -13.62 0.49
C LEU A 121 18.40 -14.04 -0.90
N TYR A 122 18.23 -13.11 -1.81
CA TYR A 122 17.70 -13.34 -3.16
C TYR A 122 18.58 -12.61 -4.19
N PRO A 123 19.82 -13.10 -4.42
CA PRO A 123 20.70 -12.49 -5.40
C PRO A 123 20.06 -12.56 -6.78
N SER A 124 20.06 -11.42 -7.48
CA SER A 124 19.53 -11.29 -8.83
C SER A 124 20.46 -10.44 -9.67
N ASP A 125 20.84 -10.93 -10.84
CA ASP A 125 21.65 -10.18 -11.82
C ASP A 125 20.85 -9.08 -12.53
N THR A 126 19.51 -9.23 -12.56
CA THR A 126 18.60 -8.33 -13.26
C THR A 126 17.88 -7.33 -12.35
N TYR A 127 17.90 -7.55 -11.04
CA TYR A 127 17.18 -6.74 -10.09
C TYR A 127 18.07 -6.32 -8.91
N LYS A 128 18.34 -5.03 -8.84
CA LYS A 128 19.05 -4.43 -7.71
C LYS A 128 18.09 -3.52 -6.95
N PRO A 129 17.70 -3.87 -5.72
CA PRO A 129 16.75 -3.09 -4.93
C PRO A 129 17.10 -1.60 -4.78
N GLN A 130 18.41 -1.27 -4.77
CA GLN A 130 18.86 0.12 -4.70
C GLN A 130 18.49 0.91 -5.96
N ASP A 131 18.64 0.30 -7.15
CA ASP A 131 18.30 0.93 -8.43
C ASP A 131 16.78 1.14 -8.52
N TYR A 132 16.00 0.16 -8.04
CA TYR A 132 14.54 0.26 -7.99
C TYR A 132 14.04 1.35 -7.03
N LEU A 133 14.67 1.49 -5.86
CA LEU A 133 14.32 2.61 -4.96
C LEU A 133 14.52 3.95 -5.65
N LYS A 134 15.69 4.12 -6.29
CA LYS A 134 15.99 5.35 -7.01
C LYS A 134 14.98 5.61 -8.11
N GLU A 135 14.65 4.60 -8.90
CA GLU A 135 13.62 4.71 -9.94
C GLU A 135 12.25 5.11 -9.36
N VAL A 136 11.82 4.48 -8.26
CA VAL A 136 10.57 4.84 -7.58
C VAL A 136 10.61 6.27 -7.03
N GLN A 137 11.71 6.67 -6.42
CA GLN A 137 11.87 8.04 -5.91
C GLN A 137 11.82 9.07 -7.04
N ASP A 138 12.49 8.79 -8.17
CA ASP A 138 12.50 9.64 -9.35
C ASP A 138 11.10 9.76 -9.96
N LEU A 139 10.36 8.63 -10.09
CA LEU A 139 8.97 8.62 -10.58
C LEU A 139 8.01 9.38 -9.66
N MET A 140 8.26 9.36 -8.37
CA MET A 140 7.45 10.07 -7.36
C MET A 140 7.87 11.55 -7.22
N GLY A 141 8.90 11.99 -7.94
CA GLY A 141 9.41 13.37 -7.88
C GLY A 141 10.13 13.70 -6.57
N TYR A 142 10.55 12.71 -5.80
CA TYR A 142 11.34 12.94 -4.58
C TYR A 142 12.77 13.31 -4.95
N LYS A 143 13.10 14.57 -4.78
CA LYS A 143 14.51 15.02 -4.86
C LYS A 143 15.23 14.58 -3.58
N GLN A 144 16.40 13.95 -3.76
CA GLN A 144 17.29 13.59 -2.66
C GLN A 144 17.83 14.84 -1.95
#